data_6013d402b4cf9d4dedc48cf4ba3debbb
#
_entry.id   6013d402b4cf9d4dedc48cf4ba3debbb
#
_cell.length_a   1.000
_cell.length_b   1.000
_cell.length_c   1.000
_cell.angle_alpha   90.00
_cell.angle_beta   90.00
_cell.angle_gamma   90.00
#
_symmetry.space_group_name_H-M   'P 1'
#
loop_
_entity.id
_entity.type
_entity.pdbx_description
1 polymer ?
#
loop_
_entity_poly.entity_id
_entity_poly.type
_entity_poly.pdbx_seq_one_letter_code
_entity_poly.pdbx_strand_id
1 'polypeptide(L)'
;VLNVAGRYLKNEKGEIVNLHGFTQTYSPFFNNNAWGNYDVQACLKYNKSMVDGIVAAGWKFNFVRMHLDPYWSDDPSMQSVRYEGHERFSETRFRKYLEELFVPMAEYFISKGMYVVMRPPGVCPADAPYQGIEIGDTYQQFLLKVWDIVSQHPKLKNNMDVMFELANEPVRIKGTDGTYGSSGDGHFKNLQLYFQAIVDKIRANCRNIVWVPGLSYQSSYAGYAIHPVSYTHLR
;
A
#
# COMPACT_ATOMS: atom_id res chain seq x y z
N VAL A 1 0.97 5.19 -19.02
CA VAL A 1 1.68 6.03 -18.03
C VAL A 1 0.71 7.02 -17.43
N LEU A 2 0.58 7.01 -16.09
CA LEU A 2 -0.23 7.98 -15.35
C LEU A 2 0.65 9.13 -14.84
N ASN A 3 0.03 10.31 -14.74
CA ASN A 3 0.60 11.45 -14.05
C ASN A 3 -0.48 12.18 -13.23
N VAL A 4 -0.06 12.94 -12.22
CA VAL A 4 -0.94 13.80 -11.41
C VAL A 4 -0.90 15.21 -12.01
N ALA A 5 -2.06 15.75 -12.37
CA ALA A 5 -2.22 17.10 -12.89
C ALA A 5 -3.31 17.83 -12.11
N GLY A 6 -2.90 18.68 -11.16
CA GLY A 6 -3.82 19.28 -10.19
C GLY A 6 -4.50 18.20 -9.36
N ARG A 7 -5.84 18.14 -9.40
CA ARG A 7 -6.65 17.14 -8.68
C ARG A 7 -7.00 15.89 -9.51
N TYR A 8 -6.41 15.71 -10.67
CA TYR A 8 -6.76 14.65 -11.61
C TYR A 8 -5.57 13.72 -11.87
N LEU A 9 -5.87 12.44 -12.07
CA LEU A 9 -4.98 11.52 -12.76
C LEU A 9 -5.21 11.69 -14.26
N LYS A 10 -4.12 11.76 -15.02
CA LYS A 10 -4.16 11.86 -16.48
C LYS A 10 -3.25 10.82 -17.12
N ASN A 11 -3.66 10.35 -18.30
CA ASN A 11 -2.84 9.48 -19.14
C ASN A 11 -1.86 10.30 -20.00
N GLU A 12 -1.08 9.63 -20.83
CA GLU A 12 -0.11 10.24 -21.75
C GLU A 12 -0.76 11.20 -22.78
N LYS A 13 -2.04 10.99 -23.10
CA LYS A 13 -2.79 11.85 -24.00
C LYS A 13 -3.38 13.07 -23.30
N GLY A 14 -3.18 13.22 -21.99
CA GLY A 14 -3.77 14.29 -21.20
C GLY A 14 -5.23 14.07 -20.80
N GLU A 15 -5.79 12.90 -21.10
CA GLU A 15 -7.16 12.54 -20.75
C GLU A 15 -7.27 12.20 -19.26
N ILE A 16 -8.37 12.59 -18.61
CA ILE A 16 -8.64 12.23 -17.21
C ILE A 16 -8.89 10.73 -17.10
N VAL A 17 -8.19 10.10 -16.16
CA VAL A 17 -8.37 8.68 -15.85
C VAL A 17 -9.13 8.54 -14.55
N ASN A 18 -10.30 7.95 -14.62
CA ASN A 18 -11.06 7.51 -13.46
C ASN A 18 -10.70 6.04 -13.18
N LEU A 19 -10.17 5.78 -11.99
CA LEU A 19 -9.81 4.42 -11.59
C LEU A 19 -11.08 3.64 -11.22
N HIS A 20 -11.23 2.48 -11.82
CA HIS A 20 -12.36 1.58 -11.65
C HIS A 20 -11.88 0.13 -11.62
N GLY A 21 -12.06 -0.54 -10.50
CA GLY A 21 -11.49 -1.88 -10.34
C GLY A 21 -11.86 -2.57 -9.05
N PHE A 22 -10.95 -3.38 -8.55
CA PHE A 22 -11.17 -4.22 -7.38
C PHE A 22 -9.93 -4.31 -6.47
N THR A 23 -10.14 -4.80 -5.26
CA THR A 23 -9.07 -5.13 -4.32
C THR A 23 -8.75 -6.62 -4.41
N GLN A 24 -7.47 -6.96 -4.52
CA GLN A 24 -6.97 -8.32 -4.57
C GLN A 24 -6.10 -8.62 -3.34
N THR A 25 -6.38 -9.76 -2.72
CA THR A 25 -5.58 -10.33 -1.63
C THR A 25 -4.98 -11.67 -2.06
N TYR A 26 -3.87 -12.04 -1.42
CA TYR A 26 -3.13 -13.28 -1.68
C TYR A 26 -3.01 -14.13 -0.41
N SER A 27 -3.84 -13.84 0.57
CA SER A 27 -3.95 -14.61 1.82
C SER A 27 -4.69 -15.92 1.62
N PRO A 28 -4.22 -17.03 2.17
CA PRO A 28 -4.97 -18.30 2.15
C PRO A 28 -6.33 -18.19 2.82
N PHE A 29 -6.46 -17.31 3.81
CA PHE A 29 -7.73 -17.06 4.51
C PHE A 29 -8.84 -16.62 3.54
N PHE A 30 -8.54 -15.71 2.62
CA PHE A 30 -9.49 -15.25 1.59
C PHE A 30 -9.62 -16.21 0.40
N ASN A 31 -8.73 -17.19 0.29
CA ASN A 31 -8.66 -18.13 -0.81
C ASN A 31 -8.83 -19.60 -0.34
N ASN A 32 -9.60 -19.82 0.73
CA ASN A 32 -9.91 -21.14 1.29
C ASN A 32 -8.66 -21.98 1.60
N ASN A 33 -7.61 -21.37 2.14
CA ASN A 33 -6.31 -21.99 2.44
C ASN A 33 -5.61 -22.63 1.22
N ALA A 34 -5.87 -22.10 0.02
CA ALA A 34 -5.37 -22.66 -1.24
C ALA A 34 -3.83 -22.57 -1.40
N TRP A 35 -3.16 -21.77 -0.58
CA TRP A 35 -1.70 -21.56 -0.65
C TRP A 35 -0.93 -22.29 0.45
N GLY A 36 -1.44 -23.38 0.95
CA GLY A 36 -0.77 -24.19 1.97
C GLY A 36 0.71 -24.38 1.69
N ASN A 37 1.57 -24.23 2.72
CA ASN A 37 3.02 -24.29 2.59
C ASN A 37 3.64 -23.27 1.61
N TYR A 38 3.02 -22.09 1.45
CA TYR A 38 3.55 -21.01 0.61
C TYR A 38 3.71 -21.39 -0.87
N ASP A 39 2.74 -22.08 -1.44
CA ASP A 39 2.73 -22.50 -2.84
C ASP A 39 2.51 -21.30 -3.78
N VAL A 40 3.60 -20.67 -4.18
CA VAL A 40 3.61 -19.51 -5.10
C VAL A 40 2.98 -19.85 -6.44
N GLN A 41 3.25 -21.05 -6.99
CA GLN A 41 2.76 -21.42 -8.32
C GLN A 41 1.24 -21.63 -8.32
N ALA A 42 0.69 -22.24 -7.28
CA ALA A 42 -0.75 -22.38 -7.11
C ALA A 42 -1.42 -21.00 -6.95
N CYS A 43 -0.83 -20.11 -6.14
CA CYS A 43 -1.31 -18.75 -5.94
C CYS A 43 -1.33 -17.95 -7.25
N LEU A 44 -0.23 -17.93 -8.00
CA LEU A 44 -0.14 -17.25 -9.29
C LEU A 44 -1.16 -17.79 -10.28
N LYS A 45 -1.27 -19.12 -10.42
CA LYS A 45 -2.20 -19.76 -11.35
C LYS A 45 -3.65 -19.38 -11.05
N TYR A 46 -4.06 -19.48 -9.77
CA TYR A 46 -5.41 -19.13 -9.34
C TYR A 46 -5.74 -17.67 -9.62
N ASN A 47 -4.88 -16.74 -9.17
CA ASN A 47 -5.14 -15.32 -9.31
C ASN A 47 -5.14 -14.86 -10.79
N LYS A 48 -4.25 -15.40 -11.62
CA LYS A 48 -4.26 -15.14 -13.06
C LYS A 48 -5.53 -15.66 -13.72
N SER A 49 -5.98 -16.87 -13.39
CA SER A 49 -7.24 -17.42 -13.90
C SER A 49 -8.45 -16.60 -13.49
N MET A 50 -8.47 -16.09 -12.26
CA MET A 50 -9.56 -15.22 -11.79
C MET A 50 -9.59 -13.90 -12.57
N VAL A 51 -8.43 -13.25 -12.79
CA VAL A 51 -8.34 -12.03 -13.61
C VAL A 51 -8.81 -12.30 -15.04
N ASP A 52 -8.38 -13.41 -15.64
CA ASP A 52 -8.82 -13.80 -16.98
C ASP A 52 -10.33 -14.02 -17.05
N GLY A 53 -10.90 -14.65 -16.03
CA GLY A 53 -12.35 -14.84 -15.92
C GLY A 53 -13.12 -13.52 -15.82
N ILE A 54 -12.63 -12.57 -15.04
CA ILE A 54 -13.22 -11.23 -14.91
C ILE A 54 -13.19 -10.49 -16.26
N VAL A 55 -12.05 -10.53 -16.95
CA VAL A 55 -11.90 -9.91 -18.27
C VAL A 55 -12.80 -10.59 -19.30
N ALA A 56 -12.84 -11.92 -19.32
CA ALA A 56 -13.68 -12.70 -20.23
C ALA A 56 -15.20 -12.48 -20.00
N ALA A 57 -15.59 -12.19 -18.76
CA ALA A 57 -16.97 -11.84 -18.42
C ALA A 57 -17.38 -10.42 -18.90
N GLY A 58 -16.48 -9.68 -19.53
CA GLY A 58 -16.75 -8.36 -20.08
C GLY A 58 -16.69 -7.21 -19.09
N TRP A 59 -16.21 -7.43 -17.87
CA TRP A 59 -15.95 -6.37 -16.91
C TRP A 59 -14.79 -5.50 -17.37
N LYS A 60 -15.00 -4.19 -17.40
CA LYS A 60 -14.02 -3.20 -17.86
C LYS A 60 -13.33 -2.56 -16.68
N PHE A 61 -12.40 -3.25 -16.06
CA PHE A 61 -11.54 -2.70 -15.03
C PHE A 61 -10.27 -2.08 -15.65
N ASN A 62 -9.82 -0.97 -15.06
CA ASN A 62 -8.54 -0.36 -15.38
C ASN A 62 -7.63 -0.24 -14.16
N PHE A 63 -7.98 -0.89 -13.03
CA PHE A 63 -7.31 -0.68 -11.76
C PHE A 63 -7.43 -1.90 -10.86
N VAL A 64 -6.37 -2.18 -10.10
CA VAL A 64 -6.37 -3.14 -8.99
C VAL A 64 -5.62 -2.57 -7.79
N ARG A 65 -6.22 -2.70 -6.61
CA ARG A 65 -5.56 -2.43 -5.34
C ARG A 65 -5.02 -3.74 -4.78
N MET A 66 -3.70 -3.90 -4.82
CA MET A 66 -3.00 -5.14 -4.51
C MET A 66 -2.46 -5.14 -3.08
N HIS A 67 -2.91 -6.08 -2.28
CA HIS A 67 -2.42 -6.26 -0.93
C HIS A 67 -1.12 -7.08 -0.92
N LEU A 68 -0.06 -6.54 -0.30
CA LEU A 68 1.17 -7.28 -0.04
C LEU A 68 0.99 -8.11 1.24
N ASP A 69 0.19 -9.16 1.16
CA ASP A 69 -0.35 -9.90 2.30
C ASP A 69 0.67 -10.32 3.37
N PRO A 70 0.37 -10.17 4.68
CA PRO A 70 1.24 -10.60 5.78
C PRO A 70 1.54 -12.10 5.78
N TYR A 71 0.65 -12.93 5.26
CA TYR A 71 0.90 -14.37 5.11
C TYR A 71 2.25 -14.69 4.47
N TRP A 72 2.64 -13.89 3.46
CA TRP A 72 3.90 -14.10 2.73
C TRP A 72 5.10 -13.45 3.41
N SER A 73 4.91 -12.31 4.06
CA SER A 73 5.99 -11.51 4.63
C SER A 73 6.29 -11.79 6.09
N ASP A 74 5.35 -12.34 6.84
CA ASP A 74 5.53 -12.61 8.26
C ASP A 74 6.37 -13.87 8.51
N ASP A 75 7.12 -13.85 9.60
CA ASP A 75 7.80 -15.05 10.12
C ASP A 75 6.77 -15.98 10.77
N PRO A 76 6.53 -17.18 10.21
CA PRO A 76 5.54 -18.11 10.73
C PRO A 76 5.93 -18.73 12.09
N SER A 77 7.20 -18.65 12.49
CA SER A 77 7.67 -19.14 13.79
C SER A 77 7.35 -18.18 14.94
N MET A 78 7.09 -16.91 14.63
CA MET A 78 6.76 -15.89 15.63
C MET A 78 5.26 -15.86 15.90
N GLN A 79 4.89 -15.75 17.16
CA GLN A 79 3.52 -15.45 17.55
C GLN A 79 3.32 -13.95 17.60
N SER A 80 2.20 -13.47 17.07
CA SER A 80 1.78 -12.07 17.18
C SER A 80 0.59 -11.95 18.12
N VAL A 81 0.53 -10.85 18.83
CA VAL A 81 -0.64 -10.46 19.64
C VAL A 81 -1.85 -10.15 18.76
N ARG A 82 -1.60 -9.82 17.49
CA ARG A 82 -2.62 -9.43 16.50
C ARG A 82 -2.42 -10.18 15.20
N TYR A 83 -3.52 -10.57 14.59
CA TYR A 83 -3.53 -11.34 13.34
C TYR A 83 -2.76 -10.67 12.19
N GLU A 84 -2.87 -9.35 12.07
CA GLU A 84 -2.22 -8.55 11.02
C GLU A 84 -1.17 -7.58 11.58
N GLY A 85 -0.57 -7.91 12.74
CA GLY A 85 0.48 -7.10 13.35
C GLY A 85 1.76 -7.07 12.50
N HIS A 86 2.49 -5.96 12.56
CA HIS A 86 3.75 -5.78 11.84
C HIS A 86 4.96 -6.37 12.59
N GLU A 87 4.77 -6.85 13.79
CA GLU A 87 5.84 -7.38 14.66
C GLU A 87 6.48 -8.65 14.11
N ARG A 88 5.73 -9.39 13.30
CA ARG A 88 6.19 -10.63 12.66
C ARG A 88 6.88 -10.40 11.33
N PHE A 89 6.92 -9.18 10.85
CA PHE A 89 7.48 -8.86 9.54
C PHE A 89 8.93 -9.33 9.41
N SER A 90 9.19 -10.13 8.38
CA SER A 90 10.51 -10.60 7.98
C SER A 90 10.92 -9.97 6.67
N GLU A 91 11.95 -9.12 6.68
CA GLU A 91 12.48 -8.50 5.47
C GLU A 91 12.92 -9.52 4.43
N THR A 92 13.57 -10.60 4.87
CA THR A 92 14.04 -11.68 3.98
C THR A 92 12.87 -12.35 3.25
N ARG A 93 11.78 -12.66 3.98
CA ARG A 93 10.58 -13.24 3.38
C ARG A 93 9.90 -12.24 2.45
N PHE A 94 9.77 -10.99 2.89
CA PHE A 94 9.14 -9.95 2.08
C PHE A 94 9.89 -9.75 0.75
N ARG A 95 11.21 -9.66 0.76
CA ARG A 95 12.02 -9.56 -0.47
C ARG A 95 11.82 -10.78 -1.38
N LYS A 96 11.80 -11.99 -0.81
CA LYS A 96 11.56 -13.21 -1.56
C LYS A 96 10.21 -13.17 -2.28
N TYR A 97 9.13 -12.95 -1.56
CA TYR A 97 7.79 -13.00 -2.13
C TYR A 97 7.39 -11.74 -2.92
N LEU A 98 8.05 -10.61 -2.67
CA LEU A 98 7.96 -9.47 -3.58
C LEU A 98 8.43 -9.88 -4.98
N GLU A 99 9.58 -10.57 -5.07
CA GLU A 99 10.14 -11.04 -6.35
C GLU A 99 9.34 -12.20 -6.96
N GLU A 100 8.97 -13.20 -6.16
CA GLU A 100 8.39 -14.44 -6.66
C GLU A 100 6.87 -14.37 -6.90
N LEU A 101 6.14 -13.50 -6.18
CA LEU A 101 4.68 -13.42 -6.22
C LEU A 101 4.15 -12.04 -6.61
N PHE A 102 4.47 -11.00 -5.81
CA PHE A 102 3.80 -9.72 -5.95
C PHE A 102 4.18 -8.98 -7.22
N VAL A 103 5.46 -8.97 -7.58
CA VAL A 103 5.91 -8.36 -8.85
C VAL A 103 5.36 -9.11 -10.06
N PRO A 104 5.42 -10.44 -10.16
CA PRO A 104 4.77 -11.18 -11.26
C PRO A 104 3.27 -10.92 -11.39
N MET A 105 2.55 -10.75 -10.28
CA MET A 105 1.12 -10.39 -10.34
C MET A 105 0.90 -8.95 -10.81
N ALA A 106 1.71 -8.00 -10.35
CA ALA A 106 1.64 -6.62 -10.82
C ALA A 106 1.88 -6.54 -12.34
N GLU A 107 2.92 -7.22 -12.84
CA GLU A 107 3.19 -7.32 -14.28
C GLU A 107 2.02 -7.95 -15.05
N TYR A 108 1.38 -8.96 -14.45
CA TYR A 108 0.20 -9.59 -15.07
C TYR A 108 -0.98 -8.65 -15.18
N PHE A 109 -1.31 -7.89 -14.13
CA PHE A 109 -2.35 -6.87 -14.16
C PHE A 109 -2.06 -5.78 -15.22
N ILE A 110 -0.83 -5.30 -15.28
CA ILE A 110 -0.40 -4.31 -16.27
C ILE A 110 -0.56 -4.87 -17.68
N SER A 111 -0.23 -6.15 -17.91
CA SER A 111 -0.41 -6.81 -19.21
C SER A 111 -1.87 -6.91 -19.66
N LYS A 112 -2.82 -6.80 -18.70
CA LYS A 112 -4.26 -6.74 -18.95
C LYS A 112 -4.80 -5.31 -19.05
N GLY A 113 -3.93 -4.30 -19.07
CA GLY A 113 -4.30 -2.89 -19.18
C GLY A 113 -4.75 -2.25 -17.86
N MET A 114 -4.39 -2.82 -16.72
CA MET A 114 -4.75 -2.31 -15.41
C MET A 114 -3.59 -1.53 -14.77
N TYR A 115 -3.91 -0.44 -14.10
CA TYR A 115 -3.02 0.24 -13.16
C TYR A 115 -3.01 -0.51 -11.83
N VAL A 116 -1.88 -0.52 -11.14
CA VAL A 116 -1.71 -1.24 -9.89
C VAL A 116 -1.45 -0.26 -8.76
N VAL A 117 -2.21 -0.37 -7.66
CA VAL A 117 -1.87 0.26 -6.38
C VAL A 117 -1.44 -0.82 -5.42
N MET A 118 -0.21 -0.72 -4.93
CA MET A 118 0.31 -1.61 -3.89
C MET A 118 0.08 -0.98 -2.53
N ARG A 119 -0.50 -1.74 -1.59
CA ARG A 119 -0.59 -1.36 -0.19
C ARG A 119 0.31 -2.26 0.68
N PRO A 120 0.84 -1.76 1.82
CA PRO A 120 1.76 -2.53 2.67
C PRO A 120 1.05 -3.73 3.32
N PRO A 121 1.82 -4.70 3.86
CA PRO A 121 1.24 -5.80 4.64
C PRO A 121 0.50 -5.31 5.89
N GLY A 122 -0.66 -5.92 6.14
CA GLY A 122 -1.45 -5.65 7.34
C GLY A 122 -2.23 -4.34 7.33
N VAL A 123 -2.69 -3.94 8.48
CA VAL A 123 -3.47 -2.73 8.73
C VAL A 123 -2.75 -1.81 9.73
N CYS A 124 -3.08 -0.53 9.72
CA CYS A 124 -2.57 0.40 10.72
C CYS A 124 -3.01 0.00 12.13
N PRO A 125 -2.11 0.00 13.11
CA PRO A 125 -2.47 -0.21 14.51
C PRO A 125 -3.46 0.85 14.99
N ALA A 126 -4.57 0.42 15.58
CA ALA A 126 -5.63 1.33 16.00
C ALA A 126 -6.14 1.05 17.41
N ASP A 127 -6.04 -0.21 17.85
CA ASP A 127 -6.58 -0.68 19.12
C ASP A 127 -5.47 -0.93 20.14
N ALA A 128 -5.85 -1.14 21.40
CA ALA A 128 -4.90 -1.53 22.42
C ALA A 128 -4.08 -2.76 21.99
N PRO A 129 -2.74 -2.77 22.26
CA PRO A 129 -1.99 -1.80 23.04
C PRO A 129 -1.57 -0.52 22.30
N TYR A 130 -1.78 -0.44 20.98
CA TYR A 130 -1.20 0.62 20.15
C TYR A 130 -1.93 1.98 20.23
N GLN A 131 -3.25 1.98 20.53
CA GLN A 131 -4.10 3.18 20.60
C GLN A 131 -4.10 4.08 19.35
N GLY A 132 -3.45 3.67 18.28
CA GLY A 132 -3.19 4.44 17.07
C GLY A 132 -1.70 4.57 16.79
N ILE A 133 -1.35 5.42 15.83
CA ILE A 133 0.04 5.64 15.41
C ILE A 133 0.64 6.89 16.05
N GLU A 134 1.97 6.95 16.12
CA GLU A 134 2.71 8.14 16.55
C GLU A 134 4.04 8.24 15.79
N ILE A 135 4.56 9.47 15.62
CA ILE A 135 5.83 9.70 14.93
C ILE A 135 6.94 8.94 15.63
N GLY A 136 7.73 8.18 14.86
CA GLY A 136 8.84 7.38 15.36
C GLY A 136 8.45 6.00 15.91
N ASP A 137 7.17 5.62 15.84
CA ASP A 137 6.72 4.33 16.33
C ASP A 137 7.25 3.13 15.48
N THR A 138 7.03 1.93 15.99
CA THR A 138 7.48 0.71 15.31
C THR A 138 6.77 0.49 13.97
N TYR A 139 5.52 0.97 13.85
CA TYR A 139 4.78 0.89 12.61
C TYR A 139 5.35 1.83 11.53
N GLN A 140 5.75 3.06 11.88
CA GLN A 140 6.44 3.94 10.94
C GLN A 140 7.77 3.35 10.47
N GLN A 141 8.56 2.76 11.37
CA GLN A 141 9.81 2.07 11.01
C GLN A 141 9.57 0.89 10.07
N PHE A 142 8.51 0.13 10.31
CA PHE A 142 8.06 -0.93 9.40
C PHE A 142 7.70 -0.39 8.01
N LEU A 143 6.90 0.68 7.93
CA LEU A 143 6.51 1.29 6.66
C LEU A 143 7.72 1.85 5.90
N LEU A 144 8.65 2.51 6.60
CA LEU A 144 9.89 3.00 6.00
C LEU A 144 10.70 1.85 5.36
N LYS A 145 10.79 0.71 6.03
CA LYS A 145 11.47 -0.48 5.51
C LYS A 145 10.76 -1.07 4.30
N VAL A 146 9.44 -1.26 4.38
CA VAL A 146 8.63 -1.79 3.27
C VAL A 146 8.79 -0.93 2.03
N TRP A 147 8.62 0.39 2.16
CA TRP A 147 8.67 1.29 1.02
C TRP A 147 10.06 1.53 0.48
N ASP A 148 11.10 1.43 1.32
CA ASP A 148 12.48 1.44 0.83
C ASP A 148 12.76 0.23 -0.08
N ILE A 149 12.28 -0.96 0.30
CA ILE A 149 12.41 -2.18 -0.51
C ILE A 149 11.62 -2.06 -1.83
N VAL A 150 10.35 -1.71 -1.75
CA VAL A 150 9.45 -1.67 -2.91
C VAL A 150 9.87 -0.59 -3.91
N SER A 151 10.21 0.61 -3.42
CA SER A 151 10.57 1.76 -4.27
C SER A 151 11.92 1.60 -5.00
N GLN A 152 12.76 0.66 -4.57
CA GLN A 152 14.04 0.34 -5.23
C GLN A 152 13.91 -0.82 -6.23
N HIS A 153 12.81 -1.59 -6.20
CA HIS A 153 12.67 -2.77 -7.03
C HIS A 153 12.71 -2.41 -8.53
N PRO A 154 13.59 -3.03 -9.35
CA PRO A 154 13.83 -2.59 -10.75
C PRO A 154 12.58 -2.55 -11.63
N LYS A 155 11.63 -3.47 -11.43
CA LYS A 155 10.39 -3.55 -12.21
C LYS A 155 9.27 -2.63 -11.72
N LEU A 156 9.40 -2.11 -10.49
CA LEU A 156 8.41 -1.21 -9.88
C LEU A 156 8.88 0.24 -9.92
N LYS A 157 10.17 0.48 -9.71
CA LYS A 157 10.79 1.80 -9.67
C LYS A 157 10.53 2.56 -10.98
N ASN A 158 9.93 3.74 -10.85
CA ASN A 158 9.57 4.61 -11.97
C ASN A 158 8.60 3.97 -13.00
N ASN A 159 7.99 2.86 -12.68
CA ASN A 159 6.88 2.31 -13.45
C ASN A 159 5.61 3.09 -13.12
N MET A 160 5.20 3.99 -14.00
CA MET A 160 4.07 4.90 -13.75
C MET A 160 2.70 4.23 -13.84
N ASP A 161 2.65 2.93 -14.15
CA ASP A 161 1.44 2.10 -14.04
C ASP A 161 1.30 1.49 -12.64
N VAL A 162 2.32 1.67 -11.77
CA VAL A 162 2.34 1.21 -10.40
C VAL A 162 2.36 2.41 -9.44
N MET A 163 1.42 2.41 -8.51
CA MET A 163 1.26 3.42 -7.45
C MET A 163 1.48 2.79 -6.08
N PHE A 164 1.84 3.58 -5.07
CA PHE A 164 2.08 3.13 -3.71
C PHE A 164 1.10 3.80 -2.73
N GLU A 165 0.29 3.00 -2.05
CA GLU A 165 -0.56 3.43 -0.94
C GLU A 165 0.20 3.25 0.37
N LEU A 166 0.53 4.34 1.05
CA LEU A 166 1.54 4.36 2.12
C LEU A 166 1.19 3.52 3.34
N ALA A 167 -0.10 3.43 3.69
CA ALA A 167 -0.60 2.62 4.79
C ALA A 167 -2.07 2.25 4.55
N ASN A 168 -2.51 1.13 5.15
CA ASN A 168 -3.91 0.72 5.10
C ASN A 168 -4.65 1.19 6.34
N GLU A 169 -5.68 1.99 6.13
CA GLU A 169 -6.68 2.39 7.14
C GLU A 169 -6.12 2.99 8.44
N PRO A 170 -5.33 4.09 8.40
CA PRO A 170 -5.01 4.81 9.62
C PRO A 170 -6.28 5.25 10.33
N VAL A 171 -6.38 4.96 11.63
CA VAL A 171 -7.58 5.31 12.42
C VAL A 171 -7.37 6.60 13.16
N ARG A 172 -6.31 6.68 13.97
CA ARG A 172 -5.97 7.84 14.78
C ARG A 172 -4.46 7.98 14.96
N ILE A 173 -4.03 9.19 15.22
CA ILE A 173 -2.63 9.52 15.48
C ILE A 173 -2.53 10.35 16.77
N LYS A 174 -1.40 10.24 17.45
CA LYS A 174 -1.07 11.12 18.57
C LYS A 174 -0.84 12.53 18.06
N GLY A 175 -1.62 13.46 18.55
CA GLY A 175 -1.54 14.88 18.21
C GLY A 175 -0.41 15.62 18.92
N THR A 176 -0.26 16.90 18.63
CA THR A 176 0.75 17.77 19.24
C THR A 176 0.50 18.01 20.74
N ASP A 177 -0.71 17.79 21.20
CA ASP A 177 -1.12 17.83 22.61
C ASP A 177 -0.92 16.52 23.37
N GLY A 178 -0.42 15.49 22.69
CA GLY A 178 -0.20 14.16 23.24
C GLY A 178 -1.43 13.25 23.24
N THR A 179 -2.59 13.72 22.81
CA THR A 179 -3.81 12.90 22.73
C THR A 179 -3.95 12.19 21.38
N TYR A 180 -4.58 11.02 21.36
CA TYR A 180 -4.88 10.30 20.12
C TYR A 180 -6.23 10.76 19.55
N GLY A 181 -6.26 11.06 18.27
CA GLY A 181 -7.46 11.49 17.58
C GLY A 181 -7.35 11.44 16.07
N SER A 182 -8.41 11.85 15.38
CA SER A 182 -8.55 11.69 13.93
C SER A 182 -9.02 12.94 13.18
N SER A 183 -9.24 14.07 13.86
CA SER A 183 -9.84 15.25 13.24
C SER A 183 -9.23 16.59 13.64
N GLY A 184 -8.45 16.65 14.73
CA GLY A 184 -7.85 17.89 15.21
C GLY A 184 -6.69 18.39 14.37
N ASP A 185 -6.42 19.69 14.40
CA ASP A 185 -5.29 20.31 13.70
C ASP A 185 -3.94 19.67 14.10
N GLY A 186 -3.71 19.47 15.40
CA GLY A 186 -2.50 18.82 15.90
C GLY A 186 -2.34 17.36 15.44
N HIS A 187 -3.45 16.64 15.19
CA HIS A 187 -3.43 15.30 14.63
C HIS A 187 -2.96 15.33 13.18
N PHE A 188 -3.50 16.21 12.35
CA PHE A 188 -3.09 16.35 10.95
C PHE A 188 -1.68 16.90 10.78
N LYS A 189 -1.23 17.78 11.67
CA LYS A 189 0.15 18.25 11.68
C LYS A 189 1.13 17.07 11.89
N ASN A 190 0.85 16.19 12.85
CA ASN A 190 1.66 15.01 13.09
C ASN A 190 1.49 13.95 11.99
N LEU A 191 0.30 13.80 11.41
CA LEU A 191 0.06 12.90 10.29
C LEU A 191 0.86 13.32 9.05
N GLN A 192 0.92 14.62 8.77
CA GLN A 192 1.74 15.17 7.70
C GLN A 192 3.22 14.81 7.90
N LEU A 193 3.77 15.01 9.09
CA LEU A 193 5.16 14.65 9.41
C LEU A 193 5.40 13.13 9.33
N TYR A 194 4.44 12.34 9.81
CA TYR A 194 4.51 10.88 9.76
C TYR A 194 4.65 10.36 8.34
N PHE A 195 3.78 10.79 7.43
CA PHE A 195 3.81 10.35 6.04
C PHE A 195 4.85 11.07 5.20
N GLN A 196 5.25 12.30 5.57
CA GLN A 196 6.35 13.00 4.88
C GLN A 196 7.64 12.19 4.94
N ALA A 197 7.99 11.63 6.09
CA ALA A 197 9.18 10.78 6.23
C ALA A 197 9.14 9.57 5.27
N ILE A 198 7.97 8.97 5.08
CA ILE A 198 7.80 7.83 4.17
C ILE A 198 7.88 8.28 2.70
N VAL A 199 7.24 9.40 2.37
CA VAL A 199 7.34 9.98 1.02
C VAL A 199 8.76 10.34 0.67
N ASP A 200 9.51 10.96 1.58
CA ASP A 200 10.91 11.31 1.37
C ASP A 200 11.78 10.06 1.11
N LYS A 201 11.52 8.97 1.85
CA LYS A 201 12.17 7.68 1.60
C LYS A 201 11.90 7.16 0.19
N ILE A 202 10.65 7.19 -0.25
CA ILE A 202 10.26 6.77 -1.60
C ILE A 202 10.90 7.69 -2.66
N ARG A 203 10.88 9.01 -2.46
CA ARG A 203 11.41 9.99 -3.41
C ARG A 203 12.93 9.93 -3.57
N ALA A 204 13.66 9.45 -2.57
CA ALA A 204 15.07 9.15 -2.71
C ALA A 204 15.34 8.05 -3.77
N ASN A 205 14.36 7.19 -4.04
CA ASN A 205 14.48 6.03 -4.92
C ASN A 205 13.75 6.18 -6.26
N CYS A 206 12.52 6.75 -6.26
CA CYS A 206 11.65 6.73 -7.44
C CYS A 206 10.62 7.87 -7.47
N ARG A 207 9.88 7.96 -8.61
CA ARG A 207 8.86 8.98 -8.88
C ARG A 207 7.44 8.43 -9.00
N ASN A 208 7.20 7.18 -8.62
CA ASN A 208 5.86 6.60 -8.66
C ASN A 208 4.85 7.47 -7.93
N ILE A 209 3.60 7.44 -8.40
CA ILE A 209 2.49 8.13 -7.72
C ILE A 209 2.29 7.50 -6.34
N VAL A 210 2.11 8.34 -5.33
CA VAL A 210 1.93 7.93 -3.94
C VAL A 210 0.53 8.31 -3.48
N TRP A 211 -0.15 7.41 -2.81
CA TRP A 211 -1.43 7.65 -2.17
C TRP A 211 -1.20 7.83 -0.68
N VAL A 212 -1.39 9.06 -0.20
CA VAL A 212 -1.27 9.38 1.22
C VAL A 212 -2.61 9.16 1.89
N PRO A 213 -2.71 8.24 2.86
CA PRO A 213 -3.99 7.94 3.51
C PRO A 213 -4.40 9.03 4.50
N GLY A 214 -5.72 9.21 4.66
CA GLY A 214 -6.32 10.01 5.72
C GLY A 214 -6.52 9.20 7.00
N LEU A 215 -7.08 9.84 8.04
CA LEU A 215 -7.45 9.20 9.30
C LEU A 215 -8.89 8.63 9.24
N SER A 216 -9.38 8.07 10.33
CA SER A 216 -10.72 7.46 10.43
C SER A 216 -10.97 6.44 9.32
N TYR A 217 -10.11 5.43 9.20
CA TYR A 217 -10.19 4.41 8.14
C TYR A 217 -10.14 5.02 6.73
N GLN A 218 -9.24 5.97 6.51
CA GLN A 218 -9.08 6.69 5.24
C GLN A 218 -10.33 7.50 4.81
N SER A 219 -11.12 7.97 5.74
CA SER A 219 -12.29 8.82 5.46
C SER A 219 -12.08 10.30 5.78
N SER A 220 -11.05 10.66 6.55
CA SER A 220 -10.77 12.02 7.01
C SER A 220 -9.50 12.58 6.37
N TYR A 221 -9.65 13.57 5.49
CA TYR A 221 -8.56 14.19 4.71
C TYR A 221 -8.47 15.71 4.87
N ALA A 222 -9.46 16.35 5.49
CA ALA A 222 -9.61 17.81 5.49
C ALA A 222 -8.37 18.55 6.03
N GLY A 223 -7.69 17.99 7.02
CA GLY A 223 -6.50 18.60 7.60
C GLY A 223 -5.30 18.70 6.67
N TYR A 224 -5.25 17.92 5.60
CA TYR A 224 -4.20 18.05 4.58
C TYR A 224 -4.31 19.33 3.75
N ALA A 225 -5.43 20.03 3.79
CA ALA A 225 -5.54 21.37 3.18
C ALA A 225 -4.66 22.41 3.91
N ILE A 226 -4.41 22.20 5.21
CA ILE A 226 -3.60 23.08 6.06
C ILE A 226 -2.19 22.50 6.22
N HIS A 227 -2.08 21.19 6.39
CA HIS A 227 -0.83 20.46 6.60
C HIS A 227 -0.57 19.47 5.45
N PRO A 228 -0.24 19.94 4.23
CA PRO A 228 -0.06 19.06 3.09
C PRO A 228 1.24 18.25 3.20
N VAL A 229 1.21 17.02 2.74
CA VAL A 229 2.44 16.26 2.47
C VAL A 229 3.08 16.83 1.21
N SER A 230 4.36 17.17 1.29
CA SER A 230 5.10 17.77 0.19
C SER A 230 5.72 16.72 -0.73
N TYR A 231 5.67 16.97 -2.03
CA TYR A 231 6.27 16.14 -3.09
C TYR A 231 7.41 16.90 -3.78
N THR A 232 8.35 17.40 -3.01
CA THR A 232 9.39 18.34 -3.46
C THR A 232 10.24 17.88 -4.65
N HIS A 233 10.17 16.61 -5.04
CA HIS A 233 10.93 16.02 -6.16
C HIS A 233 10.13 15.87 -7.46
N LEU A 234 8.92 16.43 -7.53
CA LEU A 234 8.06 16.43 -8.72
C LEU A 234 8.14 17.74 -9.51
N ARG A 235 9.32 18.37 -9.56
CA ARG A 235 9.58 19.50 -10.45
C ARG A 235 10.16 19.06 -11.79
#